data_bf69c70dda40677a67a766ef7fceac75
#
_entry.id   bf69c70dda40677a67a766ef7fceac75
#
_cell.length_a   1.000
_cell.length_b   1.000
_cell.length_c   1.000
_cell.angle_alpha   90.00
_cell.angle_beta   90.00
_cell.angle_gamma   90.00
#
_symmetry.space_group_name_H-M   'P 1'
#
loop_
_entity.id
_entity.type
_entity.pdbx_description
1 polymer ?
#
loop_
_entity_poly.entity_id
_entity_poly.type
_entity_poly.pdbx_seq_one_letter_code
_entity_poly.pdbx_strand_id
1 'polypeptide(L)'
;MALDTNWVSSWISAAATTVTEHKGELNTLDREIGDGDHGENMDRGLRASVDALAKLPADATPSAALRSVAMTLISTVGGASGPLYGTAFLKAAEPVGDADAIDGETLVALLTAARDGIVSRGKAQSGDKTMIDAWTPAVEAASAALAAGDAPTAILDAAATAAEQGSDATIPLVARKGRASYLGERSAGHRDPGAQSTALILRTAAEAAE
;
A
#
# COMPACT_ATOMS: atom_id res chain seq x y z
N MET A 1 1.09 6.80 -19.53
CA MET A 1 0.87 8.15 -18.91
C MET A 1 2.09 8.56 -18.12
N ALA A 2 2.34 9.87 -17.87
CA ALA A 2 3.39 10.29 -16.94
C ALA A 2 2.95 10.03 -15.50
N LEU A 3 3.87 9.53 -14.65
CA LEU A 3 3.57 9.34 -13.24
C LEU A 3 3.81 10.67 -12.48
N ASP A 4 2.89 11.61 -12.66
CA ASP A 4 2.90 12.94 -12.08
C ASP A 4 1.91 13.07 -10.90
N THR A 5 1.62 14.30 -10.47
CA THR A 5 0.65 14.57 -9.40
C THR A 5 -0.77 14.11 -9.77
N ASN A 6 -1.14 14.14 -11.06
CA ASN A 6 -2.44 13.65 -11.51
C ASN A 6 -2.52 12.13 -11.38
N TRP A 7 -1.42 11.42 -11.70
CA TRP A 7 -1.36 9.99 -11.46
C TRP A 7 -1.54 9.66 -9.97
N VAL A 8 -0.85 10.35 -9.05
CA VAL A 8 -1.06 10.13 -7.61
C VAL A 8 -2.52 10.33 -7.21
N SER A 9 -3.15 11.40 -7.72
CA SER A 9 -4.55 11.71 -7.43
C SER A 9 -5.50 10.64 -7.99
N SER A 10 -5.26 10.18 -9.21
CA SER A 10 -6.04 9.11 -9.85
C SER A 10 -5.87 7.79 -9.13
N TRP A 11 -4.62 7.44 -8.77
CA TRP A 11 -4.31 6.25 -7.98
C TRP A 11 -5.08 6.23 -6.65
N ILE A 12 -5.01 7.30 -5.85
CA ILE A 12 -5.66 7.34 -4.54
C ILE A 12 -7.20 7.36 -4.69
N SER A 13 -7.73 7.99 -5.74
CA SER A 13 -9.16 7.95 -6.04
C SER A 13 -9.63 6.54 -6.41
N ALA A 14 -8.88 5.84 -7.26
CA ALA A 14 -9.16 4.44 -7.62
C ALA A 14 -9.02 3.53 -6.38
N ALA A 15 -7.97 3.72 -5.57
CA ALA A 15 -7.80 2.95 -4.33
C ALA A 15 -8.95 3.16 -3.33
N ALA A 16 -9.45 4.39 -3.19
CA ALA A 16 -10.62 4.67 -2.36
C ALA A 16 -11.87 3.94 -2.85
N THR A 17 -12.10 3.94 -4.16
CA THR A 17 -13.23 3.22 -4.78
C THR A 17 -13.11 1.72 -4.55
N THR A 18 -11.97 1.13 -4.91
CA THR A 18 -11.73 -0.31 -4.79
C THR A 18 -11.82 -0.78 -3.33
N VAL A 19 -11.25 -0.03 -2.39
CA VAL A 19 -11.35 -0.38 -0.96
C VAL A 19 -12.79 -0.23 -0.44
N THR A 20 -13.56 0.73 -0.93
CA THR A 20 -15.01 0.83 -0.61
C THR A 20 -15.76 -0.42 -1.08
N GLU A 21 -15.50 -0.90 -2.28
CA GLU A 21 -16.11 -2.10 -2.85
C GLU A 21 -15.70 -3.38 -2.09
N HIS A 22 -14.45 -3.48 -1.68
CA HIS A 22 -13.88 -4.61 -0.93
C HIS A 22 -13.96 -4.45 0.60
N LYS A 23 -14.60 -3.41 1.11
CA LYS A 23 -14.68 -3.11 2.54
C LYS A 23 -15.23 -4.27 3.37
N GLY A 24 -16.30 -4.89 2.89
CA GLY A 24 -16.92 -6.05 3.55
C GLY A 24 -16.00 -7.26 3.61
N GLU A 25 -15.24 -7.53 2.54
CA GLU A 25 -14.23 -8.58 2.49
C GLU A 25 -13.11 -8.31 3.49
N LEU A 26 -12.52 -7.11 3.46
CA LEU A 26 -11.43 -6.72 4.35
C LEU A 26 -11.83 -6.80 5.84
N ASN A 27 -13.06 -6.39 6.17
CA ASN A 27 -13.59 -6.55 7.52
C ASN A 27 -13.81 -8.02 7.91
N THR A 28 -14.19 -8.87 6.96
CA THR A 28 -14.36 -10.31 7.20
C THR A 28 -13.02 -10.97 7.47
N LEU A 29 -12.02 -10.71 6.62
CA LEU A 29 -10.65 -11.20 6.83
C LEU A 29 -10.10 -10.77 8.19
N ASP A 30 -10.29 -9.51 8.55
CA ASP A 30 -9.82 -8.99 9.83
C ASP A 30 -10.59 -9.57 11.02
N ARG A 31 -11.88 -9.86 10.88
CA ARG A 31 -12.68 -10.49 11.95
C ARG A 31 -12.21 -11.91 12.29
N GLU A 32 -11.68 -12.61 11.31
CA GLU A 32 -11.16 -13.97 11.49
C GLU A 32 -9.86 -14.00 12.30
N ILE A 33 -9.02 -12.97 12.18
CA ILE A 33 -7.69 -12.93 12.82
C ILE A 33 -7.36 -11.62 13.57
N GLY A 34 -8.34 -10.69 13.68
CA GLY A 34 -8.18 -9.37 14.31
C GLY A 34 -9.44 -8.89 15.02
N ASP A 35 -9.81 -7.63 14.80
CA ASP A 35 -11.00 -6.98 15.43
C ASP A 35 -12.12 -6.61 14.44
N GLY A 36 -11.92 -6.88 13.15
CA GLY A 36 -12.96 -6.79 12.13
C GLY A 36 -13.26 -5.39 11.61
N ASP A 37 -12.34 -4.44 11.76
CA ASP A 37 -12.56 -3.03 11.38
C ASP A 37 -11.62 -2.52 10.28
N HIS A 38 -10.74 -3.36 9.73
CA HIS A 38 -9.70 -2.96 8.77
C HIS A 38 -10.28 -2.28 7.54
N GLY A 39 -11.33 -2.85 6.94
CA GLY A 39 -11.98 -2.28 5.76
C GLY A 39 -12.62 -0.91 6.05
N GLU A 40 -13.29 -0.74 7.18
CA GLU A 40 -13.87 0.55 7.60
C GLU A 40 -12.79 1.61 7.81
N ASN A 41 -11.68 1.23 8.44
CA ASN A 41 -10.57 2.13 8.70
C ASN A 41 -9.90 2.57 7.40
N MET A 42 -9.64 1.65 6.47
CA MET A 42 -9.00 1.96 5.19
C MET A 42 -9.93 2.78 4.28
N ASP A 43 -11.22 2.43 4.18
CA ASP A 43 -12.22 3.21 3.42
C ASP A 43 -12.27 4.67 3.91
N ARG A 44 -12.39 4.88 5.22
CA ARG A 44 -12.40 6.22 5.82
C ARG A 44 -11.14 7.00 5.48
N GLY A 45 -9.97 6.38 5.62
CA GLY A 45 -8.69 7.03 5.40
C GLY A 45 -8.42 7.41 3.95
N LEU A 46 -8.72 6.50 3.02
CA LEU A 46 -8.52 6.76 1.59
C LEU A 46 -9.49 7.82 1.06
N ARG A 47 -10.76 7.79 1.46
CA ARG A 47 -11.72 8.85 1.10
C ARG A 47 -11.29 10.23 1.63
N ALA A 48 -10.84 10.30 2.88
CA ALA A 48 -10.28 11.54 3.42
C ALA A 48 -9.03 11.99 2.66
N SER A 49 -8.23 11.05 2.15
CA SER A 49 -7.04 11.37 1.33
C SER A 49 -7.43 11.95 -0.03
N VAL A 50 -8.50 11.46 -0.66
CA VAL A 50 -9.07 12.08 -1.89
C VAL A 50 -9.48 13.53 -1.62
N ASP A 51 -10.20 13.79 -0.53
CA ASP A 51 -10.62 15.14 -0.14
C ASP A 51 -9.43 16.06 0.18
N ALA A 52 -8.33 15.51 0.70
CA ALA A 52 -7.11 16.27 0.99
C ALA A 52 -6.34 16.61 -0.29
N LEU A 53 -6.23 15.66 -1.23
CA LEU A 53 -5.60 15.88 -2.53
C LEU A 53 -6.32 16.95 -3.36
N ALA A 54 -7.65 16.97 -3.34
CA ALA A 54 -8.46 17.99 -4.03
C ALA A 54 -8.23 19.43 -3.55
N LYS A 55 -7.58 19.62 -2.39
CA LYS A 55 -7.27 20.93 -1.81
C LYS A 55 -5.83 21.38 -2.06
N LEU A 56 -5.02 20.55 -2.71
CA LEU A 56 -3.65 20.90 -3.04
C LEU A 56 -3.60 22.01 -4.09
N PRO A 57 -2.57 22.86 -4.06
CA PRO A 57 -2.32 23.83 -5.13
C PRO A 57 -2.16 23.12 -6.48
N ALA A 58 -2.50 23.82 -7.57
CA ALA A 58 -2.43 23.25 -8.92
C ALA A 58 -0.99 22.90 -9.37
N ASP A 59 0.01 23.52 -8.75
CA ASP A 59 1.44 23.29 -8.97
C ASP A 59 2.07 22.34 -7.92
N ALA A 60 1.25 21.60 -7.16
CA ALA A 60 1.74 20.64 -6.20
C ALA A 60 2.52 19.51 -6.87
N THR A 61 3.68 19.15 -6.32
CA THR A 61 4.50 18.03 -6.80
C THR A 61 3.93 16.67 -6.39
N PRO A 62 4.30 15.57 -7.08
CA PRO A 62 3.92 14.21 -6.65
C PRO A 62 4.35 13.91 -5.21
N SER A 63 5.50 14.41 -4.78
CA SER A 63 5.98 14.29 -3.40
C SER A 63 5.04 14.99 -2.40
N ALA A 64 4.57 16.19 -2.71
CA ALA A 64 3.61 16.91 -1.89
C ALA A 64 2.28 16.16 -1.78
N ALA A 65 1.80 15.58 -2.87
CA ALA A 65 0.60 14.75 -2.89
C ALA A 65 0.76 13.50 -2.01
N LEU A 66 1.86 12.75 -2.14
CA LEU A 66 2.15 11.58 -1.30
C LEU A 66 2.25 11.95 0.20
N ARG A 67 2.84 13.09 0.54
CA ARG A 67 2.88 13.60 1.93
C ARG A 67 1.49 13.96 2.45
N SER A 68 0.64 14.54 1.63
CA SER A 68 -0.75 14.85 1.99
C SER A 68 -1.52 13.58 2.32
N VAL A 69 -1.39 12.54 1.48
CA VAL A 69 -1.96 11.20 1.75
C VAL A 69 -1.43 10.62 3.06
N ALA A 70 -0.11 10.67 3.27
CA ALA A 70 0.54 10.16 4.48
C ALA A 70 -0.04 10.77 5.76
N MET A 71 -0.11 12.10 5.82
CA MET A 71 -0.62 12.82 6.99
C MET A 71 -2.09 12.54 7.24
N THR A 72 -2.87 12.41 6.17
CA THR A 72 -4.29 12.09 6.26
C THR A 72 -4.50 10.67 6.80
N LEU A 73 -3.78 9.68 6.28
CA LEU A 73 -3.87 8.30 6.78
C LEU A 73 -3.45 8.18 8.24
N ILE A 74 -2.38 8.85 8.67
CA ILE A 74 -1.94 8.87 10.08
C ILE A 74 -3.04 9.41 11.00
N SER A 75 -3.78 10.42 10.56
CA SER A 75 -4.77 11.11 11.39
C SER A 75 -6.16 10.48 11.36
N THR A 76 -6.49 9.68 10.32
CA THR A 76 -7.86 9.20 10.09
C THR A 76 -8.03 7.68 10.16
N VAL A 77 -6.97 6.92 9.88
CA VAL A 77 -7.03 5.45 9.92
C VAL A 77 -6.71 4.96 11.33
N GLY A 78 -7.62 4.15 11.88
CA GLY A 78 -7.46 3.56 13.19
C GLY A 78 -6.47 2.37 13.21
N GLY A 79 -6.17 1.88 14.40
CA GLY A 79 -5.34 0.69 14.60
C GLY A 79 -3.89 0.87 14.18
N ALA A 80 -3.25 -0.21 13.80
CA ALA A 80 -1.87 -0.22 13.31
C ALA A 80 -1.75 0.28 11.86
N SER A 81 -2.81 0.15 11.05
CA SER A 81 -2.80 0.44 9.62
C SER A 81 -2.52 1.91 9.34
N GLY A 82 -3.10 2.85 10.10
CA GLY A 82 -2.86 4.28 9.92
C GLY A 82 -1.38 4.66 10.00
N PRO A 83 -0.71 4.40 11.12
CA PRO A 83 0.72 4.64 11.24
C PRO A 83 1.58 3.89 10.21
N LEU A 84 1.21 2.68 9.79
CA LEU A 84 1.98 1.88 8.84
C LEU A 84 1.84 2.43 7.42
N TYR A 85 0.62 2.56 6.90
CA TYR A 85 0.39 3.14 5.57
C TYR A 85 0.84 4.61 5.50
N GLY A 86 0.55 5.40 6.53
CA GLY A 86 1.02 6.77 6.57
C GLY A 86 2.55 6.87 6.53
N THR A 87 3.28 5.98 7.23
CA THR A 87 4.74 5.92 7.13
C THR A 87 5.18 5.48 5.72
N ALA A 88 4.49 4.51 5.10
CA ALA A 88 4.77 4.10 3.73
C ALA A 88 4.71 5.27 2.77
N PHE A 89 3.61 6.01 2.74
CA PHE A 89 3.44 7.16 1.85
C PHE A 89 4.41 8.31 2.17
N LEU A 90 4.71 8.54 3.47
CA LEU A 90 5.69 9.56 3.87
C LEU A 90 7.09 9.21 3.35
N LYS A 91 7.50 7.94 3.47
CA LYS A 91 8.78 7.44 2.97
C LYS A 91 8.83 7.37 1.45
N ALA A 92 7.73 7.01 0.80
CA ALA A 92 7.58 7.05 -0.65
C ALA A 92 7.84 8.45 -1.24
N ALA A 93 7.46 9.50 -0.54
CA ALA A 93 7.66 10.87 -0.98
C ALA A 93 9.13 11.33 -0.96
N GLU A 94 10.00 10.68 -0.16
CA GLU A 94 11.40 11.11 0.01
C GLU A 94 12.22 11.00 -1.28
N PRO A 95 12.27 9.86 -2.00
CA PRO A 95 13.04 9.74 -3.24
C PRO A 95 12.45 10.55 -4.41
N VAL A 96 11.18 10.93 -4.37
CA VAL A 96 10.56 11.76 -5.42
C VAL A 96 11.07 13.21 -5.37
N GLY A 97 11.30 13.75 -4.17
CA GLY A 97 11.84 15.09 -3.99
C GLY A 97 10.97 16.17 -4.65
N ASP A 98 11.61 17.03 -5.43
CA ASP A 98 10.94 18.14 -6.13
C ASP A 98 10.66 17.83 -7.61
N ALA A 99 10.75 16.56 -8.02
CA ALA A 99 10.51 16.15 -9.40
C ALA A 99 9.02 16.33 -9.78
N ASP A 100 8.78 16.79 -11.01
CA ASP A 100 7.43 16.96 -11.56
C ASP A 100 6.82 15.62 -12.02
N ALA A 101 7.65 14.60 -12.25
CA ALA A 101 7.23 13.27 -12.66
C ALA A 101 8.20 12.20 -12.12
N ILE A 102 7.67 11.00 -11.94
CA ILE A 102 8.37 9.83 -11.39
C ILE A 102 8.76 8.92 -12.56
N ASP A 103 10.05 8.70 -12.74
CA ASP A 103 10.58 7.72 -13.69
C ASP A 103 10.69 6.32 -13.06
N GLY A 104 11.19 5.34 -13.83
CA GLY A 104 11.29 3.95 -13.35
C GLY A 104 12.23 3.78 -12.16
N GLU A 105 13.36 4.47 -12.14
CA GLU A 105 14.32 4.40 -11.02
C GLU A 105 13.70 5.00 -9.74
N THR A 106 13.12 6.18 -9.86
CA THR A 106 12.42 6.87 -8.76
C THR A 106 11.23 6.06 -8.27
N LEU A 107 10.48 5.41 -9.16
CA LEU A 107 9.36 4.54 -8.80
C LEU A 107 9.80 3.35 -7.94
N VAL A 108 10.86 2.65 -8.34
CA VAL A 108 11.39 1.52 -7.54
C VAL A 108 11.95 2.02 -6.21
N ALA A 109 12.63 3.17 -6.20
CA ALA A 109 13.12 3.80 -4.97
C ALA A 109 11.95 4.17 -4.03
N LEU A 110 10.85 4.69 -4.56
CA LEU A 110 9.61 5.02 -3.85
C LEU A 110 8.99 3.76 -3.19
N LEU A 111 8.80 2.70 -3.97
CA LEU A 111 8.25 1.43 -3.47
C LEU A 111 9.14 0.81 -2.38
N THR A 112 10.45 0.85 -2.58
CA THR A 112 11.45 0.38 -1.61
C THR A 112 11.39 1.17 -0.31
N ALA A 113 11.37 2.51 -0.39
CA ALA A 113 11.29 3.39 0.77
C ALA A 113 9.98 3.18 1.54
N ALA A 114 8.86 2.97 0.84
CA ALA A 114 7.58 2.65 1.45
C ALA A 114 7.66 1.37 2.28
N ARG A 115 8.11 0.25 1.68
CA ARG A 115 8.31 -1.04 2.37
C ARG A 115 9.24 -0.90 3.58
N ASP A 116 10.38 -0.26 3.41
CA ASP A 116 11.38 -0.09 4.48
C ASP A 116 10.83 0.76 5.63
N GLY A 117 10.00 1.76 5.31
CA GLY A 117 9.27 2.56 6.29
C GLY A 117 8.32 1.70 7.12
N ILE A 118 7.55 0.82 6.49
CA ILE A 118 6.66 -0.13 7.16
C ILE A 118 7.47 -1.09 8.05
N VAL A 119 8.55 -1.67 7.53
CA VAL A 119 9.44 -2.56 8.28
C VAL A 119 10.03 -1.83 9.50
N SER A 120 10.54 -0.62 9.30
CA SER A 120 11.10 0.18 10.40
C SER A 120 10.08 0.47 11.49
N ARG A 121 8.83 0.75 11.12
CA ARG A 121 7.74 1.09 12.04
C ARG A 121 7.14 -0.13 12.74
N GLY A 122 6.80 -1.16 11.97
CA GLY A 122 6.09 -2.35 12.43
C GLY A 122 7.00 -3.46 12.94
N LYS A 123 8.29 -3.41 12.61
CA LYS A 123 9.28 -4.46 12.94
C LYS A 123 8.86 -5.85 12.49
N ALA A 124 8.09 -5.93 11.40
CA ALA A 124 7.69 -7.17 10.77
C ALA A 124 8.69 -7.57 9.68
N GLN A 125 8.77 -8.85 9.40
CA GLN A 125 9.56 -9.44 8.33
C GLN A 125 8.69 -10.38 7.48
N SER A 126 9.17 -10.77 6.32
CA SER A 126 8.49 -11.76 5.47
C SER A 126 8.27 -13.07 6.24
N GLY A 127 7.07 -13.62 6.12
CA GLY A 127 6.62 -14.81 6.85
C GLY A 127 5.98 -14.51 8.21
N ASP A 128 5.87 -13.26 8.63
CA ASP A 128 5.20 -12.87 9.88
C ASP A 128 3.66 -12.79 9.72
N LYS A 129 3.13 -12.97 8.52
CA LYS A 129 1.72 -12.82 8.15
C LYS A 129 1.22 -11.40 8.39
N THR A 130 1.72 -10.48 7.58
CA THR A 130 1.42 -9.05 7.62
C THR A 130 1.44 -8.45 6.21
N MET A 131 1.13 -7.16 6.08
CA MET A 131 1.28 -6.42 4.82
C MET A 131 2.69 -6.54 4.20
N ILE A 132 3.73 -6.84 4.99
CA ILE A 132 5.11 -7.01 4.47
C ILE A 132 5.22 -8.21 3.54
N ASP A 133 4.37 -9.23 3.72
CA ASP A 133 4.34 -10.40 2.85
C ASP A 133 3.80 -10.08 1.44
N ALA A 134 3.08 -8.96 1.28
CA ALA A 134 2.71 -8.41 -0.03
C ALA A 134 3.73 -7.36 -0.52
N TRP A 135 4.21 -6.47 0.37
CA TRP A 135 5.15 -5.42 -0.01
C TRP A 135 6.51 -5.93 -0.46
N THR A 136 7.06 -6.96 0.19
CA THR A 136 8.39 -7.46 -0.15
C THR A 136 8.45 -8.03 -1.56
N PRO A 137 7.59 -9.00 -1.98
CA PRO A 137 7.60 -9.49 -3.34
C PRO A 137 7.26 -8.40 -4.38
N ALA A 138 6.42 -7.42 -4.03
CA ALA A 138 6.12 -6.29 -4.91
C ALA A 138 7.38 -5.47 -5.25
N VAL A 139 8.20 -5.14 -4.25
CA VAL A 139 9.47 -4.40 -4.45
C VAL A 139 10.48 -5.23 -5.22
N GLU A 140 10.56 -6.53 -4.95
CA GLU A 140 11.47 -7.44 -5.66
C GLU A 140 11.09 -7.54 -7.14
N ALA A 141 9.80 -7.68 -7.46
CA ALA A 141 9.29 -7.72 -8.83
C ALA A 141 9.50 -6.38 -9.55
N ALA A 142 9.23 -5.25 -8.90
CA ALA A 142 9.49 -3.93 -9.45
C ALA A 142 10.97 -3.73 -9.79
N SER A 143 11.87 -4.17 -8.89
CA SER A 143 13.32 -4.08 -9.11
C SER A 143 13.78 -4.94 -10.28
N ALA A 144 13.21 -6.14 -10.43
CA ALA A 144 13.52 -7.03 -11.54
C ALA A 144 13.02 -6.46 -12.88
N ALA A 145 11.82 -5.89 -12.92
CA ALA A 145 11.26 -5.25 -14.11
C ALA A 145 12.09 -4.02 -14.54
N LEU A 146 12.52 -3.18 -13.57
CA LEU A 146 13.43 -2.07 -13.85
C LEU A 146 14.75 -2.56 -14.44
N ALA A 147 15.34 -3.61 -13.87
CA ALA A 147 16.60 -4.18 -14.36
C ALA A 147 16.46 -4.78 -15.77
N ALA A 148 15.26 -5.22 -16.15
CA ALA A 148 14.94 -5.66 -17.52
C ALA A 148 14.73 -4.51 -18.50
N GLY A 149 14.68 -3.26 -18.04
CA GLY A 149 14.45 -2.07 -18.86
C GLY A 149 12.98 -1.78 -19.13
N ASP A 150 12.09 -2.32 -18.33
CA ASP A 150 10.65 -2.15 -18.49
C ASP A 150 10.21 -0.70 -18.23
N ALA A 151 9.14 -0.29 -18.89
CA ALA A 151 8.52 1.01 -18.66
C ALA A 151 7.85 1.09 -17.27
N PRO A 152 7.68 2.30 -16.69
CA PRO A 152 7.10 2.46 -15.36
C PRO A 152 5.74 1.79 -15.17
N THR A 153 4.90 1.74 -16.20
CA THR A 153 3.60 1.03 -16.17
C THR A 153 3.77 -0.48 -15.99
N ALA A 154 4.74 -1.09 -16.69
CA ALA A 154 5.03 -2.52 -16.55
C ALA A 154 5.68 -2.83 -15.19
N ILE A 155 6.51 -1.92 -14.66
CA ILE A 155 7.08 -2.03 -13.29
C ILE A 155 5.96 -2.05 -12.26
N LEU A 156 4.96 -1.17 -12.39
CA LEU A 156 3.79 -1.14 -11.49
C LEU A 156 2.95 -2.41 -11.59
N ASP A 157 2.72 -2.92 -12.79
CA ASP A 157 1.94 -4.15 -12.99
C ASP A 157 2.66 -5.37 -12.40
N ALA A 158 3.98 -5.47 -12.58
CA ALA A 158 4.79 -6.52 -11.96
C ALA A 158 4.71 -6.45 -10.44
N ALA A 159 4.83 -5.25 -9.85
CA ALA A 159 4.70 -5.04 -8.41
C ALA A 159 3.32 -5.43 -7.89
N ALA A 160 2.24 -5.02 -8.58
CA ALA A 160 0.88 -5.33 -8.20
C ALA A 160 0.60 -6.84 -8.25
N THR A 161 1.01 -7.50 -9.31
CA THR A 161 0.85 -8.96 -9.47
C THR A 161 1.59 -9.73 -8.36
N ALA A 162 2.81 -9.31 -8.03
CA ALA A 162 3.58 -9.92 -6.95
C ALA A 162 2.96 -9.66 -5.56
N ALA A 163 2.36 -8.47 -5.35
CA ALA A 163 1.64 -8.17 -4.12
C ALA A 163 0.39 -9.05 -3.93
N GLU A 164 -0.36 -9.32 -5.00
CA GLU A 164 -1.52 -10.22 -4.99
C GLU A 164 -1.10 -11.64 -4.60
N GLN A 165 -0.04 -12.16 -5.23
CA GLN A 165 0.53 -13.47 -4.90
C GLN A 165 1.04 -13.51 -3.45
N GLY A 166 1.68 -12.43 -2.98
CA GLY A 166 2.14 -12.29 -1.61
C GLY A 166 1.00 -12.27 -0.60
N SER A 167 -0.12 -11.63 -0.94
CA SER A 167 -1.35 -11.65 -0.14
C SER A 167 -1.91 -13.07 -0.02
N ASP A 168 -2.01 -13.79 -1.12
CA ASP A 168 -2.46 -15.20 -1.13
C ASP A 168 -1.53 -16.10 -0.32
N ALA A 169 -0.23 -15.87 -0.42
CA ALA A 169 0.78 -16.66 0.31
C ALA A 169 0.68 -16.51 1.84
N THR A 170 -0.03 -15.48 2.36
CA THR A 170 -0.27 -15.34 3.80
C THR A 170 -1.25 -16.38 4.36
N ILE A 171 -2.09 -17.01 3.53
CA ILE A 171 -3.15 -17.93 3.98
C ILE A 171 -2.60 -19.07 4.87
N PRO A 172 -1.57 -19.85 4.45
CA PRO A 172 -1.07 -20.96 5.26
C PRO A 172 -0.18 -20.53 6.45
N LEU A 173 0.22 -19.25 6.52
CA LEU A 173 1.14 -18.79 7.55
C LEU A 173 0.47 -18.72 8.92
N VAL A 174 1.25 -18.98 9.96
CA VAL A 174 0.90 -18.66 11.35
C VAL A 174 1.40 -17.27 11.67
N ALA A 175 0.51 -16.39 12.14
CA ALA A 175 0.84 -15.00 12.41
C ALA A 175 1.83 -14.86 13.58
N ARG A 176 2.86 -14.03 13.39
CA ARG A 176 3.90 -13.73 14.37
C ARG A 176 3.88 -12.27 14.82
N LYS A 177 3.07 -11.44 14.16
CA LYS A 177 2.93 -10.01 14.44
C LYS A 177 1.46 -9.59 14.46
N GLY A 178 1.22 -8.40 15.03
CA GLY A 178 -0.11 -7.81 15.11
C GLY A 178 -1.08 -8.61 15.98
N ARG A 179 -2.37 -8.29 15.86
CA ARG A 179 -3.43 -8.95 16.65
C ARG A 179 -3.57 -10.43 16.32
N ALA A 180 -3.39 -10.80 15.07
CA ALA A 180 -3.47 -12.19 14.60
C ALA A 180 -2.50 -13.12 15.35
N SER A 181 -1.35 -12.61 15.82
CA SER A 181 -0.37 -13.42 16.56
C SER A 181 -0.89 -13.99 17.88
N TYR A 182 -1.89 -13.36 18.49
CA TYR A 182 -2.53 -13.87 19.70
C TYR A 182 -3.33 -15.16 19.48
N LEU A 183 -3.68 -15.47 18.23
CA LEU A 183 -4.40 -16.69 17.87
C LEU A 183 -3.49 -17.91 17.70
N GLY A 184 -2.16 -17.70 17.55
CA GLY A 184 -1.21 -18.78 17.26
C GLY A 184 -1.62 -19.57 16.01
N GLU A 185 -1.63 -20.89 16.07
CA GLU A 185 -1.98 -21.79 14.97
C GLU A 185 -3.38 -21.52 14.35
N ARG A 186 -4.30 -20.96 15.12
CA ARG A 186 -5.65 -20.63 14.63
C ARG A 186 -5.64 -19.48 13.63
N SER A 187 -4.53 -18.76 13.49
CA SER A 187 -4.39 -17.73 12.45
C SER A 187 -4.11 -18.31 11.07
N ALA A 188 -3.68 -19.56 10.97
CA ALA A 188 -3.48 -20.24 9.70
C ALA A 188 -4.82 -20.54 9.01
N GLY A 189 -4.82 -20.54 7.67
CA GLY A 189 -6.03 -20.75 6.86
C GLY A 189 -6.77 -19.45 6.49
N HIS A 190 -6.38 -18.32 7.05
CA HIS A 190 -6.98 -17.00 6.77
C HIS A 190 -5.97 -16.09 6.10
N ARG A 191 -6.42 -15.27 5.13
CA ARG A 191 -5.59 -14.26 4.47
C ARG A 191 -5.38 -13.07 5.41
N ASP A 192 -4.18 -12.47 5.40
CA ASP A 192 -3.92 -11.24 6.15
C ASP A 192 -4.65 -10.04 5.53
N PRO A 193 -5.49 -9.29 6.27
CA PRO A 193 -6.22 -8.14 5.74
C PRO A 193 -5.30 -6.99 5.30
N GLY A 194 -4.15 -6.81 5.96
CA GLY A 194 -3.15 -5.81 5.58
C GLY A 194 -2.43 -6.16 4.28
N ALA A 195 -2.13 -7.45 4.05
CA ALA A 195 -1.59 -7.91 2.78
C ALA A 195 -2.60 -7.75 1.64
N GLN A 196 -3.88 -8.07 1.89
CA GLN A 196 -4.95 -7.90 0.90
C GLN A 196 -5.16 -6.43 0.53
N SER A 197 -5.25 -5.52 1.50
CA SER A 197 -5.39 -4.09 1.21
C SER A 197 -4.16 -3.51 0.50
N THR A 198 -2.95 -4.03 0.77
CA THR A 198 -1.73 -3.67 0.05
C THR A 198 -1.83 -4.07 -1.42
N ALA A 199 -2.26 -5.31 -1.72
CA ALA A 199 -2.44 -5.78 -3.08
C ALA A 199 -3.44 -4.92 -3.85
N LEU A 200 -4.59 -4.60 -3.26
CA LEU A 200 -5.60 -3.72 -3.85
C LEU A 200 -5.03 -2.32 -4.17
N ILE A 201 -4.31 -1.71 -3.22
CA ILE A 201 -3.74 -0.37 -3.39
C ILE A 201 -2.66 -0.36 -4.49
N LEU A 202 -1.81 -1.38 -4.57
CA LEU A 202 -0.79 -1.47 -5.61
C LEU A 202 -1.38 -1.79 -6.99
N ARG A 203 -2.44 -2.61 -7.06
CA ARG A 203 -3.16 -2.86 -8.31
C ARG A 203 -3.76 -1.57 -8.89
N THR A 204 -4.41 -0.77 -8.05
CA THR A 204 -4.97 0.52 -8.49
C THR A 204 -3.89 1.54 -8.90
N ALA A 205 -2.67 1.45 -8.37
CA ALA A 205 -1.54 2.27 -8.84
C ALA A 205 -1.14 1.93 -10.29
N ALA A 206 -1.15 0.63 -10.63
CA ALA A 206 -0.85 0.16 -11.98
C ALA A 206 -1.95 0.57 -12.96
N GLU A 207 -3.22 0.33 -12.62
CA GLU A 207 -4.37 0.69 -13.45
C GLU A 207 -4.46 2.21 -13.70
N ALA A 208 -4.14 3.03 -12.69
CA ALA A 208 -4.11 4.49 -12.85
C ALA A 208 -2.97 5.01 -13.74
N ALA A 209 -2.01 4.17 -14.10
CA ALA A 209 -0.87 4.51 -14.95
C ALA A 209 -1.11 4.17 -16.44
N GLU A 210 -2.16 3.45 -16.79
CA GLU A 210 -2.57 3.14 -18.15
C GLU A 210 -3.21 4.37 -18.83
#